data_7595cd7b5662bac59a851ea3e7d7ada1
#
_entry.id   7595cd7b5662bac59a851ea3e7d7ada1
#
_cell.length_a   1.000
_cell.length_b   1.000
_cell.length_c   1.000
_cell.angle_alpha   90.00
_cell.angle_beta   90.00
_cell.angle_gamma   90.00
#
_symmetry.space_group_name_H-M   'P 1'
#
loop_
_entity.id
_entity.type
_entity.pdbx_description
1 polymer ?
#
loop_
_entity_poly.entity_id
_entity_poly.type
_entity_poly.pdbx_seq_one_letter_code
_entity_poly.pdbx_strand_id
1 'polypeptide(L)'
;MRAVVCTRYGPPEVLRVEEIPTPAPRKNEMRIRISATAVTSSDCYLRGLRLSPAYRIMARLAIGWNAPRQPVLGMVLSGEVDSVGPDAKSFDVGERVFGFNRHLFGTYAQYVCWPEDGLLSPRPANLTDEESAAIPYGGLLALHFLRRADVRAGHRVLVFGASGAVGTSAVQLARHLGAEVTGVCSTANVGLVTSLGATRVVDYTVEDFVDRAERYDLVFDAVGKNKSAGPLRRRREVLAPGGACVSVDDGTPNLRREDLVLLGELAARGEIRPVIDRTYALDDIVEAHRYVDMGHKRGNVVITVA
;
A
#
# COMPACT_ATOMS: atom_id res chain seq x y z
N MET A 1 -22.26 -4.80 -13.62
CA MET A 1 -20.99 -5.36 -13.15
C MET A 1 -21.05 -5.61 -11.65
N ARG A 2 -20.34 -6.64 -11.18
CA ARG A 2 -20.22 -6.88 -9.74
C ARG A 2 -19.25 -5.91 -9.09
N ALA A 3 -19.62 -5.37 -7.95
CA ALA A 3 -18.80 -4.46 -7.16
C ALA A 3 -19.10 -4.59 -5.66
N VAL A 4 -18.11 -4.26 -4.83
CA VAL A 4 -18.29 -4.18 -3.37
C VAL A 4 -18.67 -2.76 -2.99
N VAL A 5 -19.87 -2.61 -2.45
CA VAL A 5 -20.46 -1.32 -2.08
C VAL A 5 -20.38 -1.12 -0.57
N CYS A 6 -19.90 0.04 -0.15
CA CYS A 6 -19.85 0.51 1.23
C CYS A 6 -20.95 1.56 1.46
N THR A 7 -22.12 1.11 1.94
CA THR A 7 -23.31 1.98 2.09
C THR A 7 -23.33 2.81 3.37
N ARG A 8 -22.42 2.53 4.31
CA ARG A 8 -22.24 3.26 5.57
C ARG A 8 -20.85 3.01 6.15
N TYR A 9 -20.39 3.88 7.02
CA TYR A 9 -19.18 3.63 7.80
C TYR A 9 -19.42 2.57 8.87
N GLY A 10 -18.44 1.67 9.11
CA GLY A 10 -18.60 0.66 10.14
C GLY A 10 -17.61 -0.50 10.07
N PRO A 11 -17.95 -1.62 10.71
CA PRO A 11 -17.14 -2.84 10.69
C PRO A 11 -17.19 -3.49 9.28
N PRO A 12 -16.40 -4.54 9.02
CA PRO A 12 -16.32 -5.19 7.70
C PRO A 12 -17.67 -5.59 7.07
N GLU A 13 -18.66 -5.91 7.89
CA GLU A 13 -20.01 -6.34 7.51
C GLU A 13 -20.85 -5.25 6.82
N VAL A 14 -20.36 -4.02 6.75
CA VAL A 14 -21.00 -2.96 5.95
C VAL A 14 -20.72 -3.08 4.47
N LEU A 15 -19.74 -3.90 4.09
CA LEU A 15 -19.39 -4.17 2.70
C LEU A 15 -20.33 -5.23 2.13
N ARG A 16 -20.85 -4.99 0.93
CA ARG A 16 -21.77 -5.89 0.23
C ARG A 16 -21.37 -5.99 -1.24
N VAL A 17 -21.40 -7.21 -1.78
CA VAL A 17 -21.29 -7.40 -3.22
C VAL A 17 -22.63 -7.13 -3.86
N GLU A 18 -22.68 -6.22 -4.82
CA GLU A 18 -23.90 -5.81 -5.51
C GLU A 18 -23.65 -5.74 -7.04
N GLU A 19 -24.73 -5.87 -7.80
CA GLU A 19 -24.72 -5.56 -9.23
C GLU A 19 -24.98 -4.07 -9.43
N ILE A 20 -24.03 -3.37 -10.06
CA ILE A 20 -24.14 -1.94 -10.37
C ILE A 20 -23.92 -1.72 -11.89
N PRO A 21 -24.35 -0.59 -12.45
CA PRO A 21 -24.04 -0.26 -13.84
C PRO A 21 -22.53 -0.26 -14.12
N THR A 22 -22.13 -0.83 -15.25
CA THR A 22 -20.74 -0.74 -15.70
C THR A 22 -20.44 0.70 -16.12
N PRO A 23 -19.37 1.35 -15.60
CA PRO A 23 -19.07 2.73 -15.93
C PRO A 23 -18.58 2.84 -17.37
N ALA A 24 -18.89 3.96 -18.03
CA ALA A 24 -18.33 4.32 -19.31
C ALA A 24 -17.20 5.36 -19.12
N PRO A 25 -16.06 5.23 -19.83
CA PRO A 25 -14.95 6.17 -19.68
C PRO A 25 -15.35 7.54 -20.24
N ARG A 26 -14.97 8.60 -19.53
CA ARG A 26 -15.07 9.98 -20.02
C ARG A 26 -13.99 10.22 -21.08
N LYS A 27 -13.96 11.45 -21.64
CA LYS A 27 -13.03 11.81 -22.73
C LYS A 27 -11.57 11.41 -22.48
N ASN A 28 -11.05 11.71 -21.28
CA ASN A 28 -9.66 11.48 -20.90
C ASN A 28 -9.52 10.32 -19.88
N GLU A 29 -10.43 9.35 -19.94
CA GLU A 29 -10.41 8.19 -19.06
C GLU A 29 -10.28 6.90 -19.86
N MET A 30 -9.79 5.88 -19.20
CA MET A 30 -9.79 4.50 -19.68
C MET A 30 -10.63 3.67 -18.74
N ARG A 31 -11.41 2.74 -19.27
CA ARG A 31 -12.04 1.69 -18.47
C ARG A 31 -11.08 0.51 -18.37
N ILE A 32 -10.81 0.09 -17.14
CA ILE A 32 -9.95 -1.05 -16.85
C ILE A 32 -10.81 -2.18 -16.33
N ARG A 33 -10.69 -3.35 -16.92
CA ARG A 33 -11.19 -4.61 -16.39
C ARG A 33 -10.21 -5.11 -15.35
N ILE A 34 -10.62 -5.14 -14.10
CA ILE A 34 -9.76 -5.47 -12.96
C ILE A 34 -9.64 -7.00 -12.84
N SER A 35 -8.42 -7.50 -12.79
CA SER A 35 -8.11 -8.90 -12.49
C SER A 35 -7.78 -9.10 -11.00
N ALA A 36 -7.05 -8.15 -10.41
CA ALA A 36 -6.69 -8.17 -9.00
C ALA A 36 -6.66 -6.77 -8.38
N THR A 37 -6.98 -6.70 -7.10
CA THR A 37 -6.84 -5.53 -6.23
C THR A 37 -6.29 -5.95 -4.88
N ALA A 38 -6.14 -5.05 -3.90
CA ALA A 38 -5.68 -5.41 -2.57
C ALA A 38 -6.42 -4.64 -1.48
N VAL A 39 -6.60 -5.28 -0.33
CA VAL A 39 -7.09 -4.61 0.89
C VAL A 39 -5.92 -3.96 1.62
N THR A 40 -5.89 -2.63 1.59
CA THR A 40 -4.90 -1.84 2.29
C THR A 40 -5.39 -1.42 3.68
N SER A 41 -4.44 -1.01 4.54
CA SER A 41 -4.82 -0.41 5.83
C SER A 41 -5.65 0.86 5.64
N SER A 42 -5.40 1.63 4.58
CA SER A 42 -6.14 2.85 4.25
C SER A 42 -7.60 2.57 3.92
N ASP A 43 -7.90 1.47 3.21
CA ASP A 43 -9.27 1.03 2.93
C ASP A 43 -10.03 0.70 4.22
N CYS A 44 -9.37 0.01 5.15
CA CYS A 44 -9.96 -0.32 6.46
C CYS A 44 -10.20 0.93 7.31
N TYR A 45 -9.27 1.90 7.31
CA TYR A 45 -9.45 3.19 7.98
C TYR A 45 -10.61 3.97 7.39
N LEU A 46 -10.71 4.05 6.07
CA LEU A 46 -11.77 4.74 5.36
C LEU A 46 -13.13 4.10 5.65
N ARG A 47 -13.26 2.79 5.45
CA ARG A 47 -14.48 2.04 5.75
C ARG A 47 -14.94 2.25 7.19
N GLY A 48 -14.01 2.13 8.15
CA GLY A 48 -14.32 2.22 9.59
C GLY A 48 -14.40 3.64 10.13
N LEU A 49 -13.99 4.65 9.35
CA LEU A 49 -13.83 6.05 9.78
C LEU A 49 -13.11 6.15 11.13
N ARG A 50 -12.03 5.37 11.30
CA ARG A 50 -11.26 5.21 12.56
C ARG A 50 -10.33 6.41 12.77
N LEU A 51 -10.91 7.57 12.97
CA LEU A 51 -10.23 8.85 13.18
C LEU A 51 -10.58 9.42 14.55
N SER A 52 -9.76 10.32 15.08
CA SER A 52 -10.11 11.07 16.27
C SER A 52 -11.38 11.92 16.02
N PRO A 53 -12.17 12.27 17.05
CA PRO A 53 -13.46 12.97 16.88
C PRO A 53 -13.37 14.21 15.99
N ALA A 54 -12.34 15.05 16.16
CA ALA A 54 -12.15 16.26 15.37
C ALA A 54 -11.88 15.96 13.89
N TYR A 55 -10.96 15.01 13.61
CA TYR A 55 -10.66 14.59 12.25
C TYR A 55 -11.81 13.83 11.59
N ARG A 56 -12.67 13.16 12.37
CA ARG A 56 -13.85 12.46 11.88
C ARG A 56 -14.86 13.39 11.25
N ILE A 57 -15.08 14.58 11.84
CA ILE A 57 -15.99 15.58 11.27
C ILE A 57 -15.42 16.09 9.94
N MET A 58 -14.16 16.47 9.89
CA MET A 58 -13.51 16.92 8.65
C MET A 58 -13.52 15.85 7.55
N ALA A 59 -13.24 14.61 7.91
CA ALA A 59 -13.30 13.49 6.97
C ALA A 59 -14.71 13.30 6.41
N ARG A 60 -15.76 13.37 7.26
CA ARG A 60 -17.16 13.28 6.82
C ARG A 60 -17.55 14.36 5.84
N LEU A 61 -17.06 15.59 6.03
CA LEU A 61 -17.28 16.68 5.08
C LEU A 61 -16.58 16.42 3.74
N ALA A 62 -15.37 15.86 3.77
CA ALA A 62 -14.56 15.61 2.56
C ALA A 62 -15.02 14.37 1.78
N ILE A 63 -15.26 13.25 2.47
CA ILE A 63 -15.49 11.94 1.83
C ILE A 63 -16.93 11.45 1.90
N GLY A 64 -17.83 12.13 2.65
CA GLY A 64 -19.25 11.81 2.79
C GLY A 64 -19.70 11.74 4.25
N TRP A 65 -20.93 12.18 4.55
CA TRP A 65 -21.42 12.31 5.92
C TRP A 65 -21.79 10.98 6.58
N ASN A 66 -22.66 10.19 5.93
CA ASN A 66 -23.16 8.91 6.44
C ASN A 66 -22.44 7.69 5.83
N ALA A 67 -21.94 7.85 4.61
CA ALA A 67 -21.22 6.86 3.83
C ALA A 67 -20.19 7.55 2.95
N PRO A 68 -19.20 6.82 2.41
CA PRO A 68 -18.33 7.36 1.37
C PRO A 68 -19.15 7.84 0.16
N ARG A 69 -18.80 9.01 -0.39
CA ARG A 69 -19.42 9.54 -1.63
C ARG A 69 -19.16 8.61 -2.80
N GLN A 70 -17.96 8.01 -2.85
CA GLN A 70 -17.64 6.90 -3.72
C GLN A 70 -17.90 5.61 -2.94
N PRO A 71 -19.00 4.91 -3.22
CA PRO A 71 -19.38 3.74 -2.41
C PRO A 71 -18.51 2.52 -2.67
N VAL A 72 -17.88 2.40 -3.85
CA VAL A 72 -16.92 1.34 -4.16
C VAL A 72 -15.54 1.79 -3.69
N LEU A 73 -14.98 1.07 -2.71
CA LEU A 73 -13.65 1.33 -2.15
C LEU A 73 -12.56 0.67 -3.00
N GLY A 74 -11.33 0.61 -2.46
CA GLY A 74 -10.17 0.03 -3.12
C GLY A 74 -9.34 1.09 -3.84
N MET A 75 -8.02 0.97 -3.75
CA MET A 75 -7.07 1.99 -4.23
C MET A 75 -6.06 1.45 -5.24
N VAL A 76 -5.83 0.15 -5.26
CA VAL A 76 -4.84 -0.48 -6.15
C VAL A 76 -5.52 -1.41 -7.13
N LEU A 77 -4.92 -1.58 -8.28
CA LEU A 77 -5.40 -2.54 -9.27
C LEU A 77 -4.25 -3.17 -10.06
N SER A 78 -4.52 -4.34 -10.61
CA SER A 78 -3.93 -4.88 -11.83
C SER A 78 -5.07 -5.38 -12.71
N GLY A 79 -4.95 -5.16 -14.02
CA GLY A 79 -6.01 -5.52 -14.97
C GLY A 79 -5.63 -5.19 -16.40
N GLU A 80 -6.63 -5.08 -17.25
CA GLU A 80 -6.50 -4.86 -18.68
C GLU A 80 -7.36 -3.68 -19.12
N VAL A 81 -6.84 -2.83 -19.97
CA VAL A 81 -7.59 -1.72 -20.57
C VAL A 81 -8.67 -2.30 -21.48
N ASP A 82 -9.94 -2.10 -21.10
CA ASP A 82 -11.10 -2.65 -21.80
C ASP A 82 -11.69 -1.68 -22.83
N SER A 83 -11.65 -0.38 -22.53
CA SER A 83 -12.03 0.66 -23.48
C SER A 83 -11.38 1.99 -23.12
N VAL A 84 -11.22 2.87 -24.11
CA VAL A 84 -10.60 4.19 -23.96
C VAL A 84 -11.57 5.29 -24.38
N GLY A 85 -11.53 6.42 -23.68
CA GLY A 85 -12.23 7.63 -24.09
C GLY A 85 -11.58 8.27 -25.32
N PRO A 86 -12.30 9.10 -26.07
CA PRO A 86 -11.83 9.60 -27.37
C PRO A 86 -10.55 10.46 -27.32
N ASP A 87 -10.23 11.05 -26.18
CA ASP A 87 -9.06 11.90 -26.00
C ASP A 87 -7.92 11.20 -25.24
N ALA A 88 -8.15 9.99 -24.66
CA ALA A 88 -7.14 9.21 -23.97
C ALA A 88 -6.20 8.52 -24.97
N LYS A 89 -4.87 8.65 -24.76
CA LYS A 89 -3.83 8.19 -25.71
C LYS A 89 -2.68 7.43 -25.04
N SER A 90 -2.68 7.33 -23.70
CA SER A 90 -1.53 6.77 -22.96
C SER A 90 -1.46 5.25 -23.03
N PHE A 91 -2.58 4.57 -23.29
CA PHE A 91 -2.66 3.11 -23.35
C PHE A 91 -3.69 2.68 -24.38
N ASP A 92 -3.43 1.53 -25.01
CA ASP A 92 -4.33 0.91 -25.97
C ASP A 92 -5.22 -0.15 -25.30
N VAL A 93 -6.36 -0.48 -25.94
CA VAL A 93 -7.23 -1.58 -25.52
C VAL A 93 -6.47 -2.89 -25.58
N GLY A 94 -6.57 -3.70 -24.53
CA GLY A 94 -5.86 -4.96 -24.36
C GLY A 94 -4.53 -4.84 -23.61
N GLU A 95 -4.03 -3.63 -23.36
CA GLU A 95 -2.82 -3.46 -22.56
C GLU A 95 -3.06 -3.83 -21.11
N ARG A 96 -2.12 -4.60 -20.55
CA ARG A 96 -2.14 -4.96 -19.13
C ARG A 96 -1.45 -3.89 -18.31
N VAL A 97 -2.13 -3.45 -17.25
CA VAL A 97 -1.72 -2.31 -16.44
C VAL A 97 -1.83 -2.63 -14.95
N PHE A 98 -1.06 -1.89 -14.14
CA PHE A 98 -1.22 -1.86 -12.70
C PHE A 98 -1.12 -0.43 -12.19
N GLY A 99 -1.76 -0.13 -11.05
CA GLY A 99 -1.85 1.25 -10.61
C GLY A 99 -2.30 1.46 -9.18
N PHE A 100 -2.22 2.73 -8.79
CA PHE A 100 -2.66 3.21 -7.48
C PHE A 100 -3.45 4.51 -7.61
N ASN A 101 -4.61 4.57 -6.98
CA ASN A 101 -5.39 5.80 -6.91
C ASN A 101 -5.83 6.10 -5.48
N ARG A 102 -5.28 7.15 -4.91
CA ARG A 102 -5.55 7.56 -3.54
C ARG A 102 -6.89 8.27 -3.38
N HIS A 103 -7.41 8.88 -4.44
CA HIS A 103 -8.52 9.83 -4.34
C HIS A 103 -9.81 9.34 -4.99
N LEU A 104 -9.73 8.51 -6.02
CA LEU A 104 -10.89 8.09 -6.77
C LEU A 104 -11.52 6.79 -6.26
N PHE A 105 -10.75 5.94 -5.58
CA PHE A 105 -11.20 4.62 -5.16
C PHE A 105 -11.81 3.82 -6.32
N GLY A 106 -12.61 2.79 -6.05
CA GLY A 106 -13.39 2.11 -7.07
C GLY A 106 -12.83 0.77 -7.52
N THR A 107 -11.71 0.29 -6.95
CA THR A 107 -11.07 -0.93 -7.46
C THR A 107 -11.64 -2.23 -6.87
N TYR A 108 -12.60 -2.17 -5.95
CA TYR A 108 -13.34 -3.35 -5.50
C TYR A 108 -14.52 -3.66 -6.42
N ALA A 109 -14.25 -3.74 -7.71
CA ALA A 109 -15.24 -3.97 -8.75
C ALA A 109 -14.61 -4.66 -9.97
N GLN A 110 -15.44 -5.20 -10.87
CA GLN A 110 -14.97 -5.78 -12.12
C GLN A 110 -14.38 -4.73 -13.09
N TYR A 111 -14.87 -3.49 -13.05
CA TYR A 111 -14.41 -2.41 -13.90
C TYR A 111 -14.29 -1.11 -13.12
N VAL A 112 -13.33 -0.29 -13.52
CA VAL A 112 -13.16 1.09 -13.03
C VAL A 112 -12.78 2.00 -14.19
N CYS A 113 -13.27 3.25 -14.17
CA CYS A 113 -12.73 4.29 -15.06
C CYS A 113 -11.55 4.99 -14.38
N TRP A 114 -10.45 5.09 -15.09
CA TRP A 114 -9.18 5.63 -14.62
C TRP A 114 -8.72 6.79 -15.49
N PRO A 115 -8.35 7.94 -14.91
CA PRO A 115 -7.89 9.07 -15.70
C PRO A 115 -6.54 8.76 -16.35
N GLU A 116 -6.32 9.27 -17.55
CA GLU A 116 -5.11 9.07 -18.34
C GLU A 116 -3.84 9.54 -17.63
N ASP A 117 -3.92 10.63 -16.86
CA ASP A 117 -2.84 11.19 -16.06
C ASP A 117 -2.66 10.53 -14.69
N GLY A 118 -3.50 9.54 -14.37
CA GLY A 118 -3.43 8.81 -13.11
C GLY A 118 -2.16 7.97 -12.95
N LEU A 119 -1.91 7.50 -11.73
CA LEU A 119 -0.78 6.61 -11.43
C LEU A 119 -1.07 5.20 -11.99
N LEU A 120 -0.77 5.01 -13.25
CA LEU A 120 -0.92 3.78 -14.00
C LEU A 120 0.37 3.50 -14.77
N SER A 121 0.76 2.23 -14.85
CA SER A 121 1.95 1.75 -15.56
C SER A 121 1.65 0.43 -16.26
N PRO A 122 2.33 0.11 -17.37
CA PRO A 122 2.29 -1.22 -17.95
C PRO A 122 2.69 -2.28 -16.91
N ARG A 123 1.95 -3.37 -16.86
CA ARG A 123 2.24 -4.50 -15.98
C ARG A 123 3.47 -5.25 -16.49
N PRO A 124 4.48 -5.54 -15.65
CA PRO A 124 5.59 -6.39 -16.04
C PRO A 124 5.10 -7.77 -16.50
N ALA A 125 5.59 -8.24 -17.64
CA ALA A 125 5.10 -9.47 -18.27
C ALA A 125 5.35 -10.74 -17.45
N ASN A 126 6.37 -10.73 -16.61
CA ASN A 126 6.76 -11.84 -15.73
C ASN A 126 6.09 -11.83 -14.36
N LEU A 127 5.20 -10.88 -14.08
CA LEU A 127 4.43 -10.85 -12.85
C LEU A 127 2.98 -11.23 -13.11
N THR A 128 2.37 -11.89 -12.13
CA THR A 128 0.93 -12.16 -12.13
C THR A 128 0.15 -10.86 -11.82
N ASP A 129 -1.17 -10.88 -12.01
CA ASP A 129 -2.02 -9.74 -11.65
C ASP A 129 -2.03 -9.51 -10.14
N GLU A 130 -2.01 -10.58 -9.34
CA GLU A 130 -1.95 -10.53 -7.88
C GLU A 130 -0.64 -9.90 -7.40
N GLU A 131 0.49 -10.33 -7.96
CA GLU A 131 1.80 -9.78 -7.66
C GLU A 131 1.86 -8.29 -8.02
N SER A 132 1.33 -7.92 -9.18
CA SER A 132 1.31 -6.54 -9.65
C SER A 132 0.42 -5.65 -8.79
N ALA A 133 -0.75 -6.12 -8.34
CA ALA A 133 -1.62 -5.40 -7.42
C ALA A 133 -1.00 -5.22 -6.03
N ALA A 134 -0.04 -6.07 -5.63
CA ALA A 134 0.63 -5.99 -4.34
C ALA A 134 1.77 -4.95 -4.28
N ILE A 135 2.21 -4.40 -5.42
CA ILE A 135 3.35 -3.46 -5.50
C ILE A 135 2.97 -2.02 -5.14
N PRO A 136 1.92 -1.40 -5.72
CA PRO A 136 1.77 0.05 -5.76
C PRO A 136 1.68 0.70 -4.38
N TYR A 137 0.83 0.19 -3.50
CA TYR A 137 0.57 0.83 -2.20
C TYR A 137 1.82 0.88 -1.32
N GLY A 138 2.43 -0.26 -1.05
CA GLY A 138 3.61 -0.34 -0.21
C GLY A 138 4.84 0.27 -0.86
N GLY A 139 5.05 -0.01 -2.15
CA GLY A 139 6.20 0.45 -2.92
C GLY A 139 6.27 1.96 -3.06
N LEU A 140 5.18 2.60 -3.49
CA LEU A 140 5.14 4.05 -3.68
C LEU A 140 5.33 4.81 -2.36
N LEU A 141 4.69 4.36 -1.28
CA LEU A 141 4.85 4.99 0.04
C LEU A 141 6.29 4.82 0.55
N ALA A 142 6.83 3.61 0.50
CA ALA A 142 8.19 3.35 0.94
C ALA A 142 9.22 4.18 0.14
N LEU A 143 9.11 4.20 -1.18
CA LEU A 143 10.02 4.95 -2.06
C LEU A 143 9.95 6.46 -1.79
N HIS A 144 8.73 7.02 -1.61
CA HIS A 144 8.54 8.42 -1.26
C HIS A 144 9.27 8.79 0.02
N PHE A 145 9.07 8.03 1.10
CA PHE A 145 9.65 8.37 2.41
C PHE A 145 11.16 8.12 2.48
N LEU A 146 11.67 7.07 1.81
CA LEU A 146 13.12 6.82 1.71
C LEU A 146 13.83 7.94 0.94
N ARG A 147 13.26 8.41 -0.18
CA ARG A 147 13.79 9.56 -0.93
C ARG A 147 13.72 10.86 -0.13
N ARG A 148 12.61 11.12 0.55
CA ARG A 148 12.45 12.30 1.39
C ARG A 148 13.47 12.35 2.52
N ALA A 149 13.87 11.20 3.04
CA ALA A 149 14.92 11.05 4.04
C ALA A 149 16.33 11.01 3.44
N ASP A 150 16.46 11.15 2.11
CA ASP A 150 17.71 11.13 1.37
C ASP A 150 18.59 9.89 1.68
N VAL A 151 17.94 8.72 1.71
CA VAL A 151 18.64 7.46 1.98
C VAL A 151 19.65 7.17 0.87
N ARG A 152 20.89 6.82 1.28
CA ARG A 152 22.04 6.60 0.41
C ARG A 152 22.78 5.33 0.79
N ALA A 153 23.69 4.89 -0.08
CA ALA A 153 24.59 3.78 0.20
C ALA A 153 25.38 4.02 1.48
N GLY A 154 25.47 2.99 2.32
CA GLY A 154 26.15 3.01 3.60
C GLY A 154 25.32 3.60 4.76
N HIS A 155 24.13 4.19 4.51
CA HIS A 155 23.24 4.59 5.59
C HIS A 155 22.71 3.38 6.35
N ARG A 156 22.55 3.50 7.65
CA ARG A 156 21.89 2.51 8.52
C ARG A 156 20.42 2.90 8.70
N VAL A 157 19.53 2.05 8.21
CA VAL A 157 18.09 2.29 8.20
C VAL A 157 17.38 1.28 9.09
N LEU A 158 16.67 1.76 10.10
CA LEU A 158 15.76 0.93 10.89
C LEU A 158 14.34 1.07 10.34
N VAL A 159 13.73 -0.07 9.96
CA VAL A 159 12.35 -0.14 9.47
C VAL A 159 11.47 -0.76 10.56
N PHE A 160 10.64 0.05 11.22
CA PHE A 160 9.67 -0.42 12.20
C PHE A 160 8.39 -0.90 11.50
N GLY A 161 7.95 -2.14 11.81
CA GLY A 161 6.87 -2.82 11.09
C GLY A 161 7.30 -3.40 9.75
N ALA A 162 8.53 -3.93 9.71
CA ALA A 162 9.21 -4.44 8.51
C ALA A 162 8.43 -5.55 7.76
N SER A 163 7.51 -6.25 8.41
CA SER A 163 6.72 -7.33 7.81
C SER A 163 5.40 -6.89 7.16
N GLY A 164 4.98 -5.62 7.31
CA GLY A 164 3.75 -5.09 6.70
C GLY A 164 3.94 -4.72 5.23
N ALA A 165 2.86 -4.28 4.54
CA ALA A 165 2.92 -3.92 3.11
C ALA A 165 3.96 -2.84 2.79
N VAL A 166 3.98 -1.75 3.57
CA VAL A 166 4.99 -0.68 3.40
C VAL A 166 6.36 -1.14 3.89
N GLY A 167 6.41 -1.87 5.02
CA GLY A 167 7.66 -2.33 5.62
C GLY A 167 8.43 -3.30 4.72
N THR A 168 7.76 -4.28 4.10
CA THR A 168 8.39 -5.23 3.18
C THR A 168 8.96 -4.54 1.93
N SER A 169 8.29 -3.51 1.44
CA SER A 169 8.79 -2.67 0.35
C SER A 169 9.95 -1.79 0.82
N ALA A 170 9.87 -1.20 2.02
CA ALA A 170 10.91 -0.34 2.56
C ALA A 170 12.24 -1.08 2.78
N VAL A 171 12.19 -2.31 3.31
CA VAL A 171 13.38 -3.16 3.49
C VAL A 171 14.08 -3.37 2.15
N GLN A 172 13.34 -3.79 1.13
CA GLN A 172 13.91 -4.10 -0.19
C GLN A 172 14.43 -2.85 -0.90
N LEU A 173 13.67 -1.75 -0.87
CA LEU A 173 14.05 -0.49 -1.52
C LEU A 173 15.24 0.18 -0.81
N ALA A 174 15.30 0.17 0.53
CA ALA A 174 16.46 0.69 1.26
C ALA A 174 17.72 -0.11 0.94
N ARG A 175 17.62 -1.45 0.85
CA ARG A 175 18.71 -2.31 0.38
C ARG A 175 19.12 -1.97 -1.06
N HIS A 176 18.15 -1.81 -1.97
CA HIS A 176 18.42 -1.41 -3.36
C HIS A 176 19.20 -0.08 -3.44
N LEU A 177 18.90 0.86 -2.54
CA LEU A 177 19.63 2.12 -2.40
C LEU A 177 21.02 1.96 -1.74
N GLY A 178 21.43 0.74 -1.39
CA GLY A 178 22.73 0.44 -0.78
C GLY A 178 22.81 0.68 0.73
N ALA A 179 21.68 0.82 1.41
CA ALA A 179 21.64 0.98 2.87
C ALA A 179 21.77 -0.37 3.59
N GLU A 180 22.31 -0.32 4.83
CA GLU A 180 22.25 -1.40 5.80
C GLU A 180 20.92 -1.37 6.53
N VAL A 181 20.11 -2.43 6.40
CA VAL A 181 18.73 -2.41 6.89
C VAL A 181 18.57 -3.27 8.13
N THR A 182 18.08 -2.67 9.21
CA THR A 182 17.56 -3.37 10.38
C THR A 182 16.04 -3.37 10.35
N GLY A 183 15.43 -4.55 10.24
CA GLY A 183 13.98 -4.71 10.27
C GLY A 183 13.47 -5.01 11.68
N VAL A 184 12.39 -4.35 12.13
CA VAL A 184 11.71 -4.64 13.40
C VAL A 184 10.38 -5.31 13.11
N CYS A 185 10.21 -6.53 13.61
CA CYS A 185 8.99 -7.34 13.44
C CYS A 185 8.78 -8.28 14.63
N SER A 186 7.71 -9.09 14.61
CA SER A 186 7.50 -10.16 15.59
C SER A 186 8.26 -11.44 15.18
N THR A 187 8.47 -12.36 16.15
CA THR A 187 9.14 -13.66 15.99
C THR A 187 8.71 -14.39 14.71
N ALA A 188 7.42 -14.49 14.45
CA ALA A 188 6.86 -15.20 13.31
C ALA A 188 7.26 -14.61 11.94
N ASN A 189 7.81 -13.40 11.90
CA ASN A 189 8.14 -12.67 10.68
C ASN A 189 9.65 -12.47 10.48
N VAL A 190 10.49 -12.92 11.41
CA VAL A 190 11.95 -12.79 11.34
C VAL A 190 12.49 -13.38 10.03
N GLY A 191 12.11 -14.63 9.72
CA GLY A 191 12.55 -15.30 8.48
C GLY A 191 12.12 -14.55 7.21
N LEU A 192 10.90 -14.02 7.18
CA LEU A 192 10.44 -13.20 6.06
C LEU A 192 11.32 -11.96 5.90
N VAL A 193 11.48 -11.16 6.94
CA VAL A 193 12.20 -9.88 6.89
C VAL A 193 13.68 -10.10 6.52
N THR A 194 14.30 -11.14 7.04
CA THR A 194 15.66 -11.56 6.63
C THR A 194 15.72 -11.90 5.15
N SER A 195 14.75 -12.68 4.64
CA SER A 195 14.71 -13.09 3.23
C SER A 195 14.50 -11.93 2.24
N LEU A 196 13.98 -10.78 2.72
CA LEU A 196 13.83 -9.55 1.94
C LEU A 196 15.11 -8.71 1.92
N GLY A 197 16.15 -9.14 2.65
CA GLY A 197 17.47 -8.52 2.63
C GLY A 197 17.75 -7.57 3.78
N ALA A 198 16.99 -7.65 4.87
CA ALA A 198 17.41 -7.01 6.12
C ALA A 198 18.72 -7.66 6.60
N THR A 199 19.75 -6.84 6.87
CA THR A 199 21.05 -7.27 7.40
C THR A 199 20.90 -7.76 8.83
N ARG A 200 19.95 -7.16 9.56
CA ARG A 200 19.57 -7.51 10.93
C ARG A 200 18.07 -7.47 11.11
N VAL A 201 17.59 -8.28 12.04
CA VAL A 201 16.18 -8.26 12.45
C VAL A 201 16.12 -8.18 13.97
N VAL A 202 15.28 -7.29 14.47
CA VAL A 202 14.94 -7.15 15.88
C VAL A 202 13.54 -7.70 16.08
N ASP A 203 13.43 -8.69 16.94
CA ASP A 203 12.16 -9.23 17.38
C ASP A 203 11.62 -8.44 18.56
N TYR A 204 10.66 -7.54 18.33
CA TYR A 204 10.12 -6.67 19.38
C TYR A 204 9.34 -7.41 20.46
N THR A 205 9.08 -8.73 20.30
CA THR A 205 8.37 -9.53 21.30
C THR A 205 9.30 -10.05 22.40
N VAL A 206 10.62 -10.05 22.14
CA VAL A 206 11.63 -10.57 23.06
C VAL A 206 12.73 -9.56 23.43
N GLU A 207 12.88 -8.49 22.65
CA GLU A 207 13.90 -7.47 22.87
C GLU A 207 13.44 -6.07 22.45
N ASP A 208 14.03 -5.02 23.05
CA ASP A 208 13.84 -3.64 22.62
C ASP A 208 14.96 -3.24 21.63
N PHE A 209 14.60 -2.66 20.49
CA PHE A 209 15.57 -2.15 19.52
C PHE A 209 16.44 -1.02 20.09
N VAL A 210 16.00 -0.35 21.16
CA VAL A 210 16.72 0.74 21.82
C VAL A 210 17.85 0.23 22.72
N ASP A 211 17.74 -0.96 23.26
CA ASP A 211 18.75 -1.54 24.16
C ASP A 211 20.04 -1.93 23.44
N ARG A 212 20.03 -1.88 22.11
CA ARG A 212 21.22 -2.06 21.28
C ARG A 212 22.01 -0.75 21.15
N ALA A 213 23.32 -0.83 21.22
CA ALA A 213 24.22 0.34 21.07
C ALA A 213 24.26 0.91 19.63
N GLU A 214 23.43 0.44 18.74
CA GLU A 214 23.40 0.83 17.35
C GLU A 214 22.78 2.22 17.16
N ARG A 215 23.26 2.92 16.14
CA ARG A 215 22.74 4.24 15.74
C ARG A 215 22.36 4.20 14.28
N TYR A 216 21.20 4.82 13.95
CA TYR A 216 20.59 4.79 12.62
C TYR A 216 20.53 6.19 12.02
N ASP A 217 20.85 6.29 10.75
CA ASP A 217 20.69 7.51 9.97
C ASP A 217 19.21 7.80 9.67
N LEU A 218 18.40 6.73 9.60
CA LEU A 218 16.96 6.81 9.46
C LEU A 218 16.24 5.78 10.35
N VAL A 219 15.23 6.24 11.10
CA VAL A 219 14.19 5.39 11.67
C VAL A 219 12.92 5.59 10.85
N PHE A 220 12.50 4.57 10.11
CA PHE A 220 11.30 4.60 9.29
C PHE A 220 10.15 3.84 9.98
N ASP A 221 9.12 4.56 10.37
CA ASP A 221 7.87 4.00 10.90
C ASP A 221 6.91 3.64 9.77
N ALA A 222 6.89 2.36 9.40
CA ALA A 222 6.00 1.80 8.38
C ALA A 222 4.62 1.38 8.90
N VAL A 223 4.34 1.60 10.20
CA VAL A 223 3.08 1.22 10.87
C VAL A 223 2.12 2.39 11.00
N GLY A 224 2.65 3.58 11.24
CA GLY A 224 1.91 4.81 11.51
C GLY A 224 1.82 5.16 13.00
N LYS A 225 1.84 6.46 13.27
CA LYS A 225 1.99 7.06 14.61
C LYS A 225 1.02 6.56 15.65
N ASN A 226 -0.24 6.30 15.27
CA ASN A 226 -1.25 5.83 16.21
C ASN A 226 -0.94 4.46 16.81
N LYS A 227 -0.26 3.59 16.06
CA LYS A 227 0.12 2.24 16.51
C LYS A 227 1.55 2.18 17.04
N SER A 228 2.44 3.03 16.52
CA SER A 228 3.87 3.02 16.83
C SER A 228 4.26 3.97 17.97
N ALA A 229 3.37 4.85 18.44
CA ALA A 229 3.69 5.89 19.41
C ALA A 229 4.34 5.34 20.70
N GLY A 230 3.85 4.22 21.23
CA GLY A 230 4.43 3.55 22.41
C GLY A 230 5.80 2.94 22.10
N PRO A 231 5.89 1.99 21.16
CA PRO A 231 7.16 1.35 20.78
C PRO A 231 8.23 2.33 20.34
N LEU A 232 7.87 3.34 19.55
CA LEU A 232 8.82 4.33 19.02
C LEU A 232 9.04 5.55 19.94
N ARG A 233 8.55 5.54 21.19
CA ARG A 233 8.75 6.65 22.15
C ARG A 233 10.23 7.01 22.31
N ARG A 234 11.08 6.00 22.38
CA ARG A 234 12.53 6.14 22.60
C ARG A 234 13.35 6.22 21.29
N ARG A 235 12.72 6.38 20.12
CA ARG A 235 13.39 6.37 18.81
C ARG A 235 14.54 7.35 18.66
N ARG A 236 14.49 8.48 19.39
CA ARG A 236 15.58 9.48 19.35
C ARG A 236 16.87 8.96 19.96
N GLU A 237 16.82 8.00 20.86
CA GLU A 237 17.97 7.40 21.53
C GLU A 237 18.82 6.55 20.58
N VAL A 238 18.23 6.09 19.48
CA VAL A 238 18.90 5.26 18.47
C VAL A 238 19.27 6.03 17.19
N LEU A 239 18.99 7.33 17.11
CA LEU A 239 19.40 8.13 15.97
C LEU A 239 20.91 8.46 16.03
N ALA A 240 21.58 8.35 14.89
CA ALA A 240 22.90 8.91 14.68
C ALA A 240 22.87 10.44 14.73
N PRO A 241 24.00 11.13 14.97
CA PRO A 241 24.06 12.58 14.80
C PRO A 241 23.60 12.99 13.39
N GLY A 242 22.60 13.87 13.31
CA GLY A 242 21.97 14.25 12.03
C GLY A 242 20.93 13.27 11.48
N GLY A 243 20.71 12.14 12.13
CA GLY A 243 19.73 11.14 11.74
C GLY A 243 18.27 11.63 11.82
N ALA A 244 17.42 11.06 10.98
CA ALA A 244 16.01 11.43 10.84
C ALA A 244 15.06 10.32 11.31
N CYS A 245 13.83 10.74 11.68
CA CYS A 245 12.73 9.82 11.91
C CYS A 245 11.56 10.23 11.02
N VAL A 246 11.09 9.32 10.18
CA VAL A 246 9.92 9.53 9.31
C VAL A 246 8.85 8.46 9.55
N SER A 247 7.60 8.82 9.36
CA SER A 247 6.45 7.92 9.48
C SER A 247 5.60 7.98 8.22
N VAL A 248 4.91 6.89 7.91
CA VAL A 248 3.90 6.84 6.84
C VAL A 248 2.78 7.88 7.01
N ASP A 249 2.63 8.44 8.22
CA ASP A 249 1.66 9.48 8.55
C ASP A 249 2.24 10.90 8.43
N ASP A 250 3.48 11.07 7.96
CA ASP A 250 4.14 12.38 7.85
C ASP A 250 3.75 13.12 6.57
N GLY A 251 2.61 13.78 6.62
CA GLY A 251 2.12 14.64 5.54
C GLY A 251 1.48 13.86 4.40
N THR A 252 1.28 14.55 3.29
CA THR A 252 0.71 13.95 2.07
C THR A 252 1.86 13.52 1.15
N PRO A 253 2.01 12.22 0.85
CA PRO A 253 3.05 11.77 -0.04
C PRO A 253 2.83 12.30 -1.46
N ASN A 254 3.89 12.81 -2.08
CA ASN A 254 3.93 13.14 -3.49
C ASN A 254 4.30 11.88 -4.26
N LEU A 255 3.31 11.23 -4.86
CA LEU A 255 3.46 9.99 -5.61
C LEU A 255 3.49 10.31 -7.11
N ARG A 256 4.43 9.73 -7.85
CA ARG A 256 4.66 10.02 -9.25
C ARG A 256 4.53 8.75 -10.09
N ARG A 257 4.13 8.91 -11.37
CA ARG A 257 4.05 7.79 -12.32
C ARG A 257 5.42 7.15 -12.54
N GLU A 258 6.48 7.95 -12.62
CA GLU A 258 7.85 7.47 -12.79
C GLU A 258 8.28 6.54 -11.65
N ASP A 259 7.78 6.78 -10.43
CA ASP A 259 8.06 5.92 -9.28
C ASP A 259 7.35 4.56 -9.43
N LEU A 260 6.15 4.54 -9.98
CA LEU A 260 5.42 3.31 -10.25
C LEU A 260 6.09 2.50 -11.37
N VAL A 261 6.56 3.17 -12.44
CA VAL A 261 7.33 2.55 -13.52
C VAL A 261 8.60 1.92 -12.95
N LEU A 262 9.37 2.67 -12.16
CA LEU A 262 10.59 2.16 -11.51
C LEU A 262 10.31 0.92 -10.65
N LEU A 263 9.24 0.93 -9.87
CA LEU A 263 8.85 -0.23 -9.05
C LEU A 263 8.52 -1.46 -9.91
N GLY A 264 7.83 -1.25 -11.04
CA GLY A 264 7.57 -2.30 -12.03
C GLY A 264 8.85 -2.87 -12.61
N GLU A 265 9.80 -2.02 -13.00
CA GLU A 265 11.11 -2.45 -13.52
C GLU A 265 11.94 -3.21 -12.49
N LEU A 266 12.00 -2.73 -11.25
CA LEU A 266 12.70 -3.41 -10.15
C LEU A 266 12.10 -4.79 -9.88
N ALA A 267 10.78 -4.90 -9.91
CA ALA A 267 10.09 -6.18 -9.73
C ALA A 267 10.33 -7.11 -10.93
N ALA A 268 10.31 -6.59 -12.16
CA ALA A 268 10.62 -7.36 -13.37
C ALA A 268 12.03 -7.97 -13.34
N ARG A 269 13.00 -7.24 -12.77
CA ARG A 269 14.37 -7.72 -12.60
C ARG A 269 14.58 -8.61 -11.35
N GLY A 270 13.52 -8.79 -10.53
CA GLY A 270 13.61 -9.56 -9.29
C GLY A 270 14.39 -8.85 -8.16
N GLU A 271 14.70 -7.56 -8.32
CA GLU A 271 15.37 -6.76 -7.29
C GLU A 271 14.48 -6.44 -6.10
N ILE A 272 13.17 -6.33 -6.36
CA ILE A 272 12.13 -6.36 -5.35
C ILE A 272 11.10 -7.44 -5.70
N ARG A 273 10.48 -8.02 -4.68
CA ARG A 273 9.38 -8.97 -4.85
C ARG A 273 8.16 -8.54 -4.05
N PRO A 274 6.97 -8.60 -4.64
CA PRO A 274 5.74 -8.38 -3.89
C PRO A 274 5.57 -9.50 -2.84
N VAL A 275 5.17 -9.11 -1.63
CA VAL A 275 4.87 -10.05 -0.55
C VAL A 275 3.36 -10.14 -0.42
N ILE A 276 2.81 -11.30 -0.75
CA ILE A 276 1.39 -11.61 -0.61
C ILE A 276 1.23 -12.58 0.56
N ASP A 277 0.41 -12.19 1.53
CA ASP A 277 0.10 -13.01 2.70
C ASP A 277 -1.05 -13.99 2.39
N ARG A 278 -2.13 -13.43 1.83
CA ARG A 278 -3.34 -14.16 1.47
C ARG A 278 -4.00 -13.56 0.24
N THR A 279 -4.70 -14.44 -0.47
CA THR A 279 -5.58 -14.08 -1.58
C THR A 279 -7.01 -14.49 -1.23
N TYR A 280 -7.97 -13.62 -1.53
CA TYR A 280 -9.41 -13.85 -1.36
C TYR A 280 -10.13 -13.56 -2.67
N ALA A 281 -11.28 -14.19 -2.90
CA ALA A 281 -12.19 -13.79 -3.97
C ALA A 281 -12.89 -12.45 -3.61
N LEU A 282 -13.42 -11.75 -4.61
CA LEU A 282 -14.18 -10.52 -4.38
C LEU A 282 -15.37 -10.74 -3.43
N ASP A 283 -15.98 -11.92 -3.48
CA ASP A 283 -17.08 -12.31 -2.59
C ASP A 283 -16.67 -12.41 -1.12
N ASP A 284 -15.40 -12.72 -0.86
CA ASP A 284 -14.85 -12.88 0.48
C ASP A 284 -14.27 -11.56 1.05
N ILE A 285 -14.62 -10.42 0.46
CA ILE A 285 -14.07 -9.09 0.84
C ILE A 285 -14.25 -8.77 2.32
N VAL A 286 -15.35 -9.20 2.93
CA VAL A 286 -15.63 -9.00 4.36
C VAL A 286 -14.58 -9.72 5.21
N GLU A 287 -14.27 -10.97 4.88
CA GLU A 287 -13.24 -11.75 5.57
C GLU A 287 -11.84 -11.17 5.36
N ALA A 288 -11.53 -10.73 4.13
CA ALA A 288 -10.27 -10.06 3.84
C ALA A 288 -10.10 -8.79 4.70
N HIS A 289 -11.15 -7.97 4.83
CA HIS A 289 -11.13 -6.79 5.68
C HIS A 289 -11.02 -7.13 7.18
N ARG A 290 -11.71 -8.17 7.67
CA ARG A 290 -11.55 -8.68 9.05
C ARG A 290 -10.11 -9.07 9.32
N TYR A 291 -9.51 -9.80 8.39
CA TYR A 291 -8.12 -10.23 8.50
C TYR A 291 -7.16 -9.04 8.57
N VAL A 292 -7.32 -8.05 7.69
CA VAL A 292 -6.48 -6.84 7.71
C VAL A 292 -6.70 -6.03 9.00
N ASP A 293 -7.93 -5.96 9.52
CA ASP A 293 -8.27 -5.26 10.76
C ASP A 293 -7.58 -5.85 12.00
N MET A 294 -7.25 -7.14 12.01
CA MET A 294 -6.45 -7.76 13.08
C MET A 294 -5.04 -7.19 13.18
N GLY A 295 -4.51 -6.59 12.12
CA GLY A 295 -3.24 -5.86 12.14
C GLY A 295 -1.97 -6.73 12.06
N HIS A 296 -2.07 -8.03 11.79
CA HIS A 296 -0.97 -8.98 11.78
C HIS A 296 -0.62 -9.54 10.39
N LYS A 297 -1.14 -8.94 9.33
CA LYS A 297 -0.84 -9.37 7.97
C LYS A 297 0.64 -9.21 7.59
N ARG A 298 1.12 -10.11 6.75
CA ARG A 298 2.48 -10.10 6.17
C ARG A 298 2.42 -9.54 4.74
N GLY A 299 3.05 -8.39 4.47
CA GLY A 299 2.92 -7.78 3.14
C GLY A 299 1.48 -7.40 2.82
N ASN A 300 0.94 -7.92 1.74
CA ASN A 300 -0.34 -7.54 1.14
C ASN A 300 -1.40 -8.63 1.26
N VAL A 301 -2.67 -8.21 1.31
CA VAL A 301 -3.84 -9.08 1.16
C VAL A 301 -4.48 -8.74 -0.17
N VAL A 302 -4.48 -9.69 -1.08
CA VAL A 302 -4.93 -9.50 -2.47
C VAL A 302 -6.34 -10.03 -2.65
N ILE A 303 -7.10 -9.39 -3.52
CA ILE A 303 -8.44 -9.80 -3.95
C ILE A 303 -8.38 -10.11 -5.44
N THR A 304 -8.76 -11.33 -5.81
CA THR A 304 -8.99 -11.69 -7.21
C THR A 304 -10.41 -11.27 -7.61
N VAL A 305 -10.49 -10.63 -8.77
CA VAL A 305 -11.74 -10.15 -9.36
C VAL A 305 -12.00 -10.99 -10.61
N ALA A 306 -12.97 -11.90 -10.54
CA ALA A 306 -13.37 -12.76 -11.65
C ALA A 306 -14.48 -12.13 -12.50
#